data_811a0a5c71b783c4988344ef4c5e463f
#
_entry.id   811a0a5c71b783c4988344ef4c5e463f
#
_cell.length_a   1.000
_cell.length_b   1.000
_cell.length_c   1.000
_cell.angle_alpha   90.00
_cell.angle_beta   90.00
_cell.angle_gamma   90.00
#
_symmetry.space_group_name_H-M   'P 1'
#
loop_
_entity.id
_entity.type
_entity.pdbx_description
1 polymer ?
#
loop_
_entity_poly.entity_id
_entity_poly.type
_entity_poly.pdbx_seq_one_letter_code
_entity_poly.pdbx_strand_id
1 'polypeptide(L)'
;IGVRLVGSEMCIRDRGDEVTVKTSELCAIVSKTTGEVRFTDADGKQILAEDSDGRTFTPVEVEGTKGYTVRQVFQSAGNDEAFYGLGQHQADEFNYKGKNEELFQYNTKVSVPFIVSNKNYGVLWDSYSLCRFGDPRDYSQLGDVFKLYDKEGKEGALTGTYIPGKKDVETLVRREDSLYFEHLDRAAHLSKVINLPAEFPFGGSDVVYEGEIEPAESGLFRFILYYAGYMKVYIDNELVVPERWRTAWNPNSYKFAVNLEAGKRVPLKIEWKPDAGVSYCGLRVLSPVADEEQNKLSWWGEMQNEIDYYFVYGDDMDDVISGYRTLTGKSQIMPKWAMGYWQSREKYNTREEVLSTLKEFRERQIPIDNIVIDWLHWKQDSWGSHEFDPERFPDPKGMVDSIHAMNGRLMISVWPKFYATTEHFKEFDEKGWMYQQAIKDSIKDWVGPGYLGSFYDAYDADARKLFWKQMQDHYYPLGVDAWWMDAS
;
A
#
# COMPACT_ATOMS: atom_id res chain seq x y z
N ILE A 1 -15.58 -21.65 -14.61
CA ILE A 1 -16.16 -20.36 -14.16
C ILE A 1 -17.19 -20.69 -13.11
N GLY A 2 -16.86 -20.46 -11.85
CA GLY A 2 -17.79 -20.56 -10.73
C GLY A 2 -18.58 -19.25 -10.60
N VAL A 3 -19.81 -19.19 -11.09
CA VAL A 3 -20.72 -18.08 -10.82
C VAL A 3 -21.46 -18.38 -9.53
N ARG A 4 -21.13 -17.71 -8.43
CA ARG A 4 -21.90 -17.72 -7.18
C ARG A 4 -22.81 -16.49 -7.14
N LEU A 5 -24.11 -16.72 -7.21
CA LEU A 5 -25.14 -15.72 -6.93
C LEU A 5 -25.69 -16.01 -5.55
N VAL A 6 -25.59 -15.03 -4.64
CA VAL A 6 -26.10 -15.18 -3.27
C VAL A 6 -27.48 -14.53 -3.19
N GLY A 7 -28.50 -15.33 -2.87
CA GLY A 7 -29.78 -14.87 -2.33
C GLY A 7 -30.89 -14.61 -3.32
N SER A 8 -31.37 -15.60 -4.04
CA SER A 8 -32.73 -15.77 -4.55
C SER A 8 -32.84 -17.00 -5.41
N GLU A 9 -34.04 -17.41 -5.84
CA GLU A 9 -34.21 -18.50 -6.80
C GLU A 9 -33.42 -18.21 -8.08
N MET A 10 -32.49 -19.08 -8.40
CA MET A 10 -31.57 -18.96 -9.52
C MET A 10 -32.06 -19.87 -10.67
N CYS A 11 -32.14 -19.32 -11.86
CA CYS A 11 -32.45 -20.09 -13.07
C CYS A 11 -31.22 -20.11 -13.99
N ILE A 12 -30.78 -21.32 -14.36
CA ILE A 12 -29.73 -21.51 -15.36
C ILE A 12 -30.38 -21.90 -16.68
N ARG A 13 -30.05 -21.20 -17.75
CA ARG A 13 -30.48 -21.50 -19.12
C ARG A 13 -29.27 -21.67 -20.02
N ASP A 14 -29.21 -22.79 -20.67
CA ASP A 14 -28.23 -23.10 -21.72
C ASP A 14 -28.94 -23.05 -23.08
N ARG A 15 -28.64 -22.02 -23.88
CA ARG A 15 -29.22 -21.83 -25.21
C ARG A 15 -28.17 -21.35 -26.21
N GLY A 16 -28.01 -22.08 -27.30
CA GLY A 16 -27.09 -21.74 -28.38
C GLY A 16 -25.64 -21.62 -27.85
N ASP A 17 -25.00 -20.50 -28.08
CA ASP A 17 -23.61 -20.24 -27.75
C ASP A 17 -23.44 -19.56 -26.38
N GLU A 18 -24.51 -19.40 -25.59
CA GLU A 18 -24.49 -18.73 -24.30
C GLU A 18 -25.05 -19.57 -23.16
N VAL A 19 -24.49 -19.39 -21.98
CA VAL A 19 -25.07 -19.86 -20.70
C VAL A 19 -25.50 -18.62 -19.92
N THR A 20 -26.74 -18.58 -19.51
CA THR A 20 -27.31 -17.50 -18.71
C THR A 20 -27.62 -17.98 -17.30
N VAL A 21 -27.15 -17.30 -16.31
CA VAL A 21 -27.52 -17.44 -14.90
C VAL A 21 -28.33 -16.22 -14.51
N LYS A 22 -29.61 -16.42 -14.15
CA LYS A 22 -30.54 -15.30 -13.88
C LYS A 22 -31.11 -15.41 -12.47
N THR A 23 -31.17 -14.26 -11.80
CA THR A 23 -31.96 -14.01 -10.59
C THR A 23 -33.15 -13.09 -10.91
N SER A 24 -33.89 -12.62 -9.91
CA SER A 24 -34.94 -11.59 -10.09
C SER A 24 -34.40 -10.28 -10.66
N GLU A 25 -33.19 -9.89 -10.26
CA GLU A 25 -32.62 -8.57 -10.51
C GLU A 25 -31.47 -8.56 -11.53
N LEU A 26 -30.77 -9.68 -11.67
CA LEU A 26 -29.49 -9.75 -12.38
C LEU A 26 -29.39 -10.97 -13.28
N CYS A 27 -28.78 -10.78 -14.46
CA CYS A 27 -28.35 -11.86 -15.33
C CYS A 27 -26.84 -11.83 -15.53
N ALA A 28 -26.17 -12.95 -15.32
CA ALA A 28 -24.82 -13.19 -15.80
C ALA A 28 -24.89 -14.08 -17.04
N ILE A 29 -24.33 -13.63 -18.15
CA ILE A 29 -24.37 -14.30 -19.45
C ILE A 29 -22.94 -14.60 -19.85
N VAL A 30 -22.65 -15.89 -20.06
CA VAL A 30 -21.32 -16.40 -20.38
C VAL A 30 -21.31 -16.91 -21.82
N SER A 31 -20.42 -16.41 -22.64
CA SER A 31 -20.13 -16.92 -23.97
C SER A 31 -19.44 -18.29 -23.87
N LYS A 32 -19.98 -19.32 -24.52
CA LYS A 32 -19.32 -20.64 -24.58
C LYS A 32 -18.10 -20.65 -25.48
N THR A 33 -18.04 -19.71 -26.43
CA THR A 33 -16.96 -19.61 -27.41
C THR A 33 -15.75 -18.94 -26.85
N THR A 34 -15.95 -17.78 -26.17
CA THR A 34 -14.85 -16.94 -25.65
C THR A 34 -14.69 -17.05 -24.14
N GLY A 35 -15.72 -17.53 -23.44
CA GLY A 35 -15.78 -17.51 -21.97
C GLY A 35 -16.02 -16.12 -21.37
N GLU A 36 -16.22 -15.10 -22.18
CA GLU A 36 -16.50 -13.73 -21.71
C GLU A 36 -17.81 -13.66 -20.94
N VAL A 37 -17.83 -12.84 -19.91
CA VAL A 37 -18.99 -12.63 -19.04
C VAL A 37 -19.53 -11.22 -19.22
N ARG A 38 -20.85 -11.10 -19.36
CA ARG A 38 -21.56 -9.83 -19.30
C ARG A 38 -22.66 -9.88 -18.26
N PHE A 39 -22.86 -8.78 -17.57
CA PHE A 39 -23.89 -8.61 -16.56
C PHE A 39 -24.95 -7.65 -17.07
N THR A 40 -26.23 -8.04 -16.94
CA THR A 40 -27.37 -7.22 -17.31
C THR A 40 -28.36 -7.16 -16.15
N ASP A 41 -29.17 -6.12 -16.10
CA ASP A 41 -30.34 -6.08 -15.22
C ASP A 41 -31.43 -7.08 -15.68
N ALA A 42 -32.54 -7.12 -14.95
CA ALA A 42 -33.66 -8.02 -15.24
C ALA A 42 -34.31 -7.76 -16.62
N ASP A 43 -34.22 -6.53 -17.12
CA ASP A 43 -34.77 -6.08 -18.41
C ASP A 43 -33.78 -6.27 -19.58
N GLY A 44 -32.57 -6.75 -19.30
CA GLY A 44 -31.53 -7.04 -20.28
C GLY A 44 -30.64 -5.86 -20.63
N LYS A 45 -30.74 -4.74 -19.92
CA LYS A 45 -29.81 -3.62 -20.09
C LYS A 45 -28.44 -3.99 -19.49
N GLN A 46 -27.38 -3.82 -20.28
CA GLN A 46 -26.02 -4.10 -19.84
C GLN A 46 -25.60 -3.18 -18.71
N ILE A 47 -25.04 -3.76 -17.64
CA ILE A 47 -24.45 -3.07 -16.49
C ILE A 47 -22.94 -3.04 -16.64
N LEU A 48 -22.32 -4.22 -16.84
CA LEU A 48 -20.87 -4.39 -17.03
C LEU A 48 -20.63 -5.57 -17.98
N ALA A 49 -19.59 -5.50 -18.79
CA ALA A 49 -19.16 -6.63 -19.60
C ALA A 49 -17.64 -6.71 -19.63
N GLU A 50 -17.11 -7.91 -19.67
CA GLU A 50 -15.70 -8.13 -19.98
C GLU A 50 -15.40 -7.61 -21.38
N ASP A 51 -14.21 -7.03 -21.57
CA ASP A 51 -13.76 -6.57 -22.87
C ASP A 51 -13.37 -7.76 -23.76
N SER A 52 -13.55 -7.62 -25.06
CA SER A 52 -13.10 -8.62 -26.00
C SER A 52 -11.57 -8.76 -25.90
N ASP A 53 -11.12 -10.00 -25.77
CA ASP A 53 -9.70 -10.30 -25.50
C ASP A 53 -9.13 -9.65 -24.22
N GLY A 54 -10.01 -9.24 -23.30
CA GLY A 54 -9.65 -8.56 -22.05
C GLY A 54 -8.96 -9.42 -21.01
N ARG A 55 -8.89 -10.76 -21.22
CA ARG A 55 -8.19 -11.70 -20.34
C ARG A 55 -6.82 -12.04 -20.86
N THR A 56 -5.83 -11.91 -20.00
CA THR A 56 -4.47 -12.37 -20.32
C THR A 56 -3.90 -13.22 -19.21
N PHE A 57 -3.15 -14.26 -19.59
CA PHE A 57 -2.39 -15.14 -18.71
C PHE A 57 -0.97 -15.23 -19.27
N THR A 58 -0.02 -14.58 -18.60
CA THR A 58 1.39 -14.63 -18.99
C THR A 58 2.13 -15.53 -17.99
N PRO A 59 2.75 -16.64 -18.40
CA PRO A 59 3.48 -17.51 -17.49
C PRO A 59 4.58 -16.75 -16.74
N VAL A 60 4.66 -16.98 -15.44
CA VAL A 60 5.68 -16.41 -14.54
C VAL A 60 6.19 -17.47 -13.59
N GLU A 61 7.45 -17.35 -13.18
CA GLU A 61 8.06 -18.20 -12.17
C GLU A 61 8.78 -17.29 -11.16
N VAL A 62 8.41 -17.40 -9.88
CA VAL A 62 9.03 -16.66 -8.78
C VAL A 62 9.55 -17.67 -7.77
N GLU A 63 10.87 -17.66 -7.54
CA GLU A 63 11.55 -18.56 -6.60
C GLU A 63 11.18 -20.05 -6.76
N GLY A 64 11.03 -20.49 -8.02
CA GLY A 64 10.66 -21.86 -8.37
C GLY A 64 9.17 -22.19 -8.32
N THR A 65 8.33 -21.27 -7.88
CA THR A 65 6.88 -21.38 -7.93
C THR A 65 6.36 -20.85 -9.28
N LYS A 66 5.58 -21.68 -9.97
CA LYS A 66 5.02 -21.33 -11.29
C LYS A 66 3.58 -20.84 -11.16
N GLY A 67 3.24 -19.85 -11.96
CA GLY A 67 1.92 -19.27 -12.05
C GLY A 67 1.79 -18.40 -13.29
N TYR A 68 0.86 -17.46 -13.23
CA TYR A 68 0.62 -16.51 -14.31
C TYR A 68 0.50 -15.10 -13.76
N THR A 69 1.12 -14.15 -14.44
CA THR A 69 0.66 -12.76 -14.37
C THR A 69 -0.66 -12.68 -15.12
N VAL A 70 -1.70 -12.22 -14.45
CA VAL A 70 -3.05 -12.17 -15.02
C VAL A 70 -3.53 -10.74 -15.18
N ARG A 71 -4.39 -10.51 -16.17
CA ARG A 71 -5.13 -9.27 -16.32
C ARG A 71 -6.55 -9.56 -16.76
N GLN A 72 -7.52 -8.85 -16.18
CA GLN A 72 -8.90 -8.78 -16.61
C GLN A 72 -9.26 -7.34 -16.93
N VAL A 73 -9.77 -7.10 -18.12
CA VAL A 73 -10.27 -5.82 -18.58
C VAL A 73 -11.75 -5.90 -18.83
N PHE A 74 -12.49 -4.87 -18.43
CA PHE A 74 -13.90 -4.69 -18.71
C PHE A 74 -14.08 -3.55 -19.69
N GLN A 75 -15.20 -3.51 -20.37
CA GLN A 75 -15.53 -2.49 -21.37
C GLN A 75 -15.44 -1.08 -20.74
N SER A 76 -15.15 -0.10 -21.59
CA SER A 76 -15.04 1.29 -21.16
C SER A 76 -16.32 1.76 -20.50
N ALA A 77 -16.17 2.34 -19.33
CA ALA A 77 -17.25 2.99 -18.62
C ALA A 77 -17.72 4.26 -19.36
N GLY A 78 -19.00 4.55 -19.30
CA GLY A 78 -19.55 5.80 -19.84
C GLY A 78 -18.91 7.05 -19.22
N ASN A 79 -18.96 8.21 -19.86
CA ASN A 79 -18.33 9.43 -19.35
C ASN A 79 -18.86 9.90 -17.99
N ASP A 80 -20.09 9.53 -17.64
CA ASP A 80 -20.76 9.85 -16.39
C ASP A 80 -20.55 8.80 -15.29
N GLU A 81 -19.75 7.76 -15.54
CA GLU A 81 -19.44 6.75 -14.54
C GLU A 81 -18.22 7.15 -13.69
N ALA A 82 -18.27 6.80 -12.41
CA ALA A 82 -17.20 7.04 -11.44
C ALA A 82 -16.98 5.77 -10.60
N PHE A 83 -15.72 5.54 -10.20
CA PHE A 83 -15.32 4.40 -9.38
C PHE A 83 -14.76 4.86 -8.04
N TYR A 84 -15.26 4.27 -6.96
CA TYR A 84 -14.85 4.55 -5.59
C TYR A 84 -14.41 3.27 -4.90
N GLY A 85 -13.55 3.38 -3.88
CA GLY A 85 -13.12 2.22 -3.08
C GLY A 85 -11.62 2.03 -3.03
N LEU A 86 -11.14 0.81 -3.25
CA LEU A 86 -9.75 0.33 -3.20
C LEU A 86 -9.10 0.40 -1.81
N GLY A 87 -9.84 0.76 -0.77
CA GLY A 87 -9.34 0.91 0.59
C GLY A 87 -8.96 2.35 0.93
N GLN A 88 -7.88 2.52 1.71
CA GLN A 88 -7.38 3.82 2.15
C GLN A 88 -5.95 4.02 1.65
N HIS A 89 -5.77 4.99 0.76
CA HIS A 89 -4.49 5.37 0.21
C HIS A 89 -4.20 6.83 0.53
N GLN A 90 -2.93 7.19 0.69
CA GLN A 90 -2.52 8.58 0.91
C GLN A 90 -2.37 9.33 -0.42
N ALA A 91 -3.36 9.19 -1.28
CA ALA A 91 -3.49 9.92 -2.54
C ALA A 91 -4.68 10.88 -2.45
N ASP A 92 -4.63 11.99 -3.18
CA ASP A 92 -5.74 12.94 -3.27
C ASP A 92 -6.78 12.46 -4.31
N GLU A 93 -6.95 11.14 -4.43
CA GLU A 93 -7.85 10.52 -5.39
C GLU A 93 -9.15 10.10 -4.72
N PHE A 94 -10.26 10.58 -5.25
CA PHE A 94 -11.59 10.20 -4.80
C PHE A 94 -12.30 9.33 -5.85
N ASN A 95 -12.16 9.69 -7.12
CA ASN A 95 -12.70 8.94 -8.25
C ASN A 95 -11.54 8.26 -8.99
N TYR A 96 -11.53 6.94 -9.00
CA TYR A 96 -10.49 6.12 -9.64
C TYR A 96 -10.72 5.86 -11.13
N LYS A 97 -11.75 6.41 -11.76
CA LYS A 97 -11.92 6.28 -13.21
C LYS A 97 -10.73 6.89 -13.97
N GLY A 98 -10.14 6.09 -14.82
CA GLY A 98 -8.95 6.50 -15.57
C GLY A 98 -7.69 6.66 -14.73
N LYS A 99 -7.72 6.24 -13.46
CA LYS A 99 -6.59 6.25 -12.53
C LYS A 99 -6.04 4.85 -12.36
N ASN A 100 -4.86 4.75 -11.77
CA ASN A 100 -4.26 3.48 -11.41
C ASN A 100 -3.87 3.47 -9.92
N GLU A 101 -3.96 2.30 -9.29
CA GLU A 101 -3.49 2.11 -7.92
C GLU A 101 -2.84 0.74 -7.76
N GLU A 102 -1.71 0.71 -7.06
CA GLU A 102 -1.07 -0.52 -6.64
C GLU A 102 -1.59 -0.91 -5.26
N LEU A 103 -2.20 -2.08 -5.17
CA LEU A 103 -2.81 -2.59 -3.96
C LEU A 103 -1.76 -3.39 -3.17
N PHE A 104 -0.82 -2.65 -2.64
CA PHE A 104 0.22 -3.12 -1.76
C PHE A 104 0.03 -2.51 -0.37
N GLN A 105 -0.23 -3.35 0.61
CA GLN A 105 -0.48 -2.90 1.98
C GLN A 105 0.83 -2.72 2.73
N TYR A 106 1.05 -1.52 3.22
CA TYR A 106 2.14 -1.19 4.13
C TYR A 106 1.74 0.01 4.99
N ASN A 107 2.66 0.48 5.84
CA ASN A 107 2.41 1.57 6.78
C ASN A 107 1.59 2.72 6.13
N THR A 108 0.46 3.06 6.76
CA THR A 108 -0.53 4.07 6.34
C THR A 108 -1.38 3.76 5.11
N LYS A 109 -1.25 2.58 4.51
CA LYS A 109 -2.13 2.10 3.44
C LYS A 109 -2.96 0.93 3.91
N VAL A 110 -4.23 0.92 3.54
CA VAL A 110 -5.12 -0.24 3.66
C VAL A 110 -5.63 -0.56 2.26
N SER A 111 -5.19 -1.67 1.69
CA SER A 111 -5.58 -2.09 0.36
C SER A 111 -6.80 -3.03 0.42
N VAL A 112 -7.87 -2.66 -0.26
CA VAL A 112 -9.08 -3.46 -0.40
C VAL A 112 -9.38 -3.60 -1.89
N PRO A 113 -9.29 -4.80 -2.48
CA PRO A 113 -9.45 -4.99 -3.92
C PRO A 113 -10.93 -4.99 -4.33
N PHE A 114 -11.66 -3.97 -3.89
CA PHE A 114 -13.08 -3.77 -4.16
C PHE A 114 -13.34 -2.34 -4.64
N ILE A 115 -14.07 -2.21 -5.75
CA ILE A 115 -14.56 -0.93 -6.25
C ILE A 115 -16.08 -0.92 -6.29
N VAL A 116 -16.64 0.27 -6.14
CA VAL A 116 -18.06 0.57 -6.30
C VAL A 116 -18.22 1.60 -7.41
N SER A 117 -19.12 1.33 -8.36
CA SER A 117 -19.52 2.28 -9.40
C SER A 117 -20.74 3.10 -8.93
N ASN A 118 -20.79 4.38 -9.35
CA ASN A 118 -22.02 5.18 -9.21
C ASN A 118 -23.21 4.66 -10.06
N LYS A 119 -23.02 3.53 -10.77
CA LYS A 119 -24.07 2.77 -11.47
C LYS A 119 -24.60 1.61 -10.62
N ASN A 120 -24.39 1.67 -9.30
CA ASN A 120 -24.90 0.73 -8.30
C ASN A 120 -24.42 -0.72 -8.50
N TYR A 121 -23.16 -0.88 -8.88
CA TYR A 121 -22.50 -2.18 -8.86
C TYR A 121 -21.12 -2.09 -8.22
N GLY A 122 -20.60 -3.24 -7.82
CA GLY A 122 -19.23 -3.38 -7.33
C GLY A 122 -18.53 -4.59 -7.89
N VAL A 123 -17.21 -4.54 -7.93
CA VAL A 123 -16.35 -5.67 -8.32
C VAL A 123 -15.32 -5.88 -7.23
N LEU A 124 -15.35 -7.07 -6.62
CA LEU A 124 -14.33 -7.56 -5.70
C LEU A 124 -13.39 -8.47 -6.49
N TRP A 125 -12.12 -8.12 -6.55
CA TRP A 125 -11.07 -8.95 -7.09
C TRP A 125 -10.53 -9.86 -6.00
N ASP A 126 -10.81 -11.16 -6.08
CA ASP A 126 -10.40 -12.13 -5.05
C ASP A 126 -9.02 -12.70 -5.38
N SER A 127 -8.01 -12.14 -4.77
CA SER A 127 -6.63 -12.53 -5.00
C SER A 127 -5.77 -12.28 -3.76
N TYR A 128 -4.82 -13.18 -3.54
CA TYR A 128 -3.75 -13.05 -2.53
C TYR A 128 -2.45 -12.50 -3.12
N SER A 129 -2.41 -12.23 -4.41
CA SER A 129 -1.24 -11.69 -5.09
C SER A 129 -1.17 -10.16 -4.94
N LEU A 130 0.01 -9.58 -5.20
CA LEU A 130 0.12 -8.17 -5.48
C LEU A 130 -0.79 -7.83 -6.67
N CYS A 131 -1.67 -6.85 -6.48
CA CYS A 131 -2.66 -6.45 -7.48
C CYS A 131 -2.49 -4.99 -7.88
N ARG A 132 -2.90 -4.67 -9.11
CA ARG A 132 -3.01 -3.30 -9.61
C ARG A 132 -4.40 -3.08 -10.20
N PHE A 133 -4.95 -1.94 -9.89
CA PHE A 133 -6.19 -1.43 -10.51
C PHE A 133 -5.84 -0.41 -11.59
N GLY A 134 -6.54 -0.44 -12.72
CA GLY A 134 -6.34 0.48 -13.83
C GLY A 134 -5.14 0.10 -14.70
N ASP A 135 -4.38 1.08 -15.16
CA ASP A 135 -3.21 0.88 -16.02
C ASP A 135 -2.09 0.14 -15.25
N PRO A 136 -1.74 -1.09 -15.61
CA PRO A 136 -0.76 -1.88 -14.88
C PRO A 136 0.69 -1.60 -15.28
N ARG A 137 0.94 -0.71 -16.24
CA ARG A 137 2.30 -0.40 -16.72
C ARG A 137 3.15 0.16 -15.59
N ASP A 138 4.44 -0.18 -15.61
CA ASP A 138 5.42 0.44 -14.74
C ASP A 138 5.73 1.86 -15.20
N TYR A 139 5.90 2.77 -14.23
CA TYR A 139 6.33 4.13 -14.52
C TYR A 139 7.80 4.13 -14.94
N SER A 140 8.08 4.77 -16.06
CA SER A 140 9.42 4.89 -16.64
C SER A 140 10.18 6.11 -16.10
N GLN A 141 11.50 6.10 -16.22
CA GLN A 141 12.31 7.29 -15.98
C GLN A 141 11.96 8.41 -16.98
N LEU A 142 12.16 9.65 -16.59
CA LEU A 142 11.87 10.79 -17.46
C LEU A 142 12.62 10.71 -18.79
N GLY A 143 13.89 10.32 -18.75
CA GLY A 143 14.75 10.20 -19.94
C GLY A 143 14.37 9.08 -20.91
N ASP A 144 13.56 8.10 -20.48
CA ASP A 144 13.04 7.03 -21.34
C ASP A 144 11.83 7.49 -22.16
N VAL A 145 11.15 8.57 -21.72
CA VAL A 145 9.89 9.06 -22.31
C VAL A 145 10.06 10.43 -22.95
N PHE A 146 10.93 11.27 -22.38
CA PHE A 146 11.19 12.63 -22.83
C PHE A 146 12.64 12.80 -23.28
N LYS A 147 12.88 13.69 -24.23
CA LYS A 147 14.19 14.30 -24.35
C LYS A 147 14.33 15.30 -23.20
N LEU A 148 15.42 15.16 -22.45
CA LEU A 148 15.77 16.05 -21.35
C LEU A 148 16.77 17.10 -21.82
N TYR A 149 16.63 18.32 -21.34
CA TYR A 149 17.60 19.40 -21.57
C TYR A 149 17.95 20.04 -20.24
N ASP A 150 19.24 20.29 -20.02
CA ASP A 150 19.69 21.01 -18.85
C ASP A 150 19.35 22.52 -18.95
N LYS A 151 19.57 23.28 -17.90
CA LYS A 151 19.27 24.72 -17.87
C LYS A 151 20.05 25.56 -18.91
N GLU A 152 21.08 24.99 -19.52
CA GLU A 152 21.86 25.59 -20.60
C GLU A 152 21.36 25.16 -21.97
N GLY A 153 20.33 24.30 -22.01
CA GLY A 153 19.70 23.78 -23.24
C GLY A 153 20.43 22.60 -23.86
N LYS A 154 21.37 21.97 -23.15
CA LYS A 154 22.10 20.79 -23.64
C LYS A 154 21.29 19.53 -23.36
N GLU A 155 21.08 18.75 -24.42
CA GLU A 155 20.30 17.49 -24.39
C GLU A 155 20.97 16.39 -23.52
N GLY A 156 20.14 15.53 -22.92
CA GLY A 156 20.48 14.26 -22.29
C GLY A 156 20.43 14.26 -20.77
N ALA A 157 20.12 15.38 -20.10
CA ALA A 157 19.98 15.43 -18.64
C ALA A 157 19.29 16.71 -18.19
N LEU A 158 18.83 16.75 -16.94
CA LEU A 158 18.49 17.97 -16.19
C LEU A 158 19.71 18.53 -15.47
N THR A 159 19.62 19.76 -14.97
CA THR A 159 20.61 20.31 -14.04
C THR A 159 20.18 20.03 -12.61
N GLY A 160 21.02 19.36 -11.83
CA GLY A 160 20.90 19.20 -10.40
C GLY A 160 21.77 20.22 -9.67
N THR A 161 21.19 21.02 -8.81
CA THR A 161 21.88 21.99 -7.93
C THR A 161 21.68 21.58 -6.48
N TYR A 162 22.78 21.25 -5.79
CA TYR A 162 22.78 20.82 -4.40
C TYR A 162 23.37 21.92 -3.54
N ILE A 163 22.56 22.60 -2.76
CA ILE A 163 22.90 23.75 -1.92
C ILE A 163 23.03 23.28 -0.48
N PRO A 164 24.24 23.20 0.08
CA PRO A 164 24.43 22.69 1.43
C PRO A 164 23.87 23.64 2.49
N GLY A 165 23.28 23.10 3.56
CA GLY A 165 22.83 23.89 4.69
C GLY A 165 23.96 24.49 5.56
N LYS A 166 25.25 24.26 5.19
CA LYS A 166 26.43 24.76 5.88
C LYS A 166 27.16 25.77 5.02
N LYS A 167 27.52 26.91 5.62
CA LYS A 167 28.15 28.06 4.92
C LYS A 167 29.55 27.79 4.35
N ASP A 168 30.25 26.79 4.87
CA ASP A 168 31.64 26.47 4.49
C ASP A 168 31.76 25.37 3.45
N VAL A 169 30.64 24.90 2.91
CA VAL A 169 30.59 23.88 1.87
C VAL A 169 30.04 24.50 0.59
N GLU A 170 30.76 24.26 -0.51
CA GLU A 170 30.37 24.80 -1.81
C GLU A 170 29.12 24.12 -2.39
N THR A 171 28.29 24.87 -3.11
CA THR A 171 27.18 24.36 -3.91
C THR A 171 27.72 23.49 -5.03
N LEU A 172 27.18 22.29 -5.15
CA LEU A 172 27.50 21.37 -6.23
C LEU A 172 26.46 21.48 -7.35
N VAL A 173 26.92 21.70 -8.57
CA VAL A 173 26.06 21.72 -9.77
C VAL A 173 26.53 20.64 -10.73
N ARG A 174 25.60 19.83 -11.21
CA ARG A 174 25.93 18.77 -12.16
C ARG A 174 24.72 18.39 -13.03
N ARG A 175 24.94 17.54 -14.01
CA ARG A 175 23.90 17.02 -14.89
C ARG A 175 23.37 15.71 -14.33
N GLU A 176 22.02 15.55 -14.32
CA GLU A 176 21.30 14.38 -13.84
C GLU A 176 20.44 13.81 -14.97
N ASP A 177 20.77 12.62 -15.43
CA ASP A 177 20.03 11.89 -16.46
C ASP A 177 18.88 11.04 -15.89
N SER A 178 18.87 10.87 -14.57
CA SER A 178 17.89 10.07 -13.82
C SER A 178 17.57 10.72 -12.49
N LEU A 179 16.27 10.68 -12.10
CA LEU A 179 15.78 11.18 -10.82
C LEU A 179 15.09 10.03 -10.08
N TYR A 180 15.88 9.14 -9.50
CA TYR A 180 15.37 8.04 -8.70
C TYR A 180 16.35 7.69 -7.57
N PHE A 181 16.20 8.38 -6.46
CA PHE A 181 17.05 8.24 -5.29
C PHE A 181 16.25 7.65 -4.14
N GLU A 182 16.45 6.37 -3.88
CA GLU A 182 15.84 5.63 -2.77
C GLU A 182 16.85 5.36 -1.64
N HIS A 183 16.33 5.24 -0.42
CA HIS A 183 17.07 4.77 0.75
C HIS A 183 18.37 5.51 1.04
N LEU A 184 18.31 6.83 1.05
CA LEU A 184 19.45 7.67 1.38
C LEU A 184 19.56 7.84 2.92
N ASP A 185 19.90 6.75 3.62
CA ASP A 185 19.90 6.70 5.09
C ASP A 185 21.25 7.07 5.72
N ARG A 186 22.33 7.09 4.93
CA ARG A 186 23.69 7.41 5.40
C ARG A 186 24.51 8.09 4.31
N ALA A 187 25.51 8.85 4.73
CA ALA A 187 26.47 9.48 3.80
C ALA A 187 27.11 8.46 2.82
N ALA A 188 27.34 7.23 3.28
CA ALA A 188 27.84 6.15 2.42
C ALA A 188 26.83 5.72 1.33
N HIS A 189 25.53 5.79 1.59
CA HIS A 189 24.49 5.53 0.58
C HIS A 189 24.35 6.70 -0.38
N LEU A 190 24.41 7.94 0.13
CA LEU A 190 24.44 9.14 -0.71
C LEU A 190 25.53 9.08 -1.75
N SER A 191 26.77 8.74 -1.35
CA SER A 191 27.90 8.65 -2.27
C SER A 191 27.74 7.53 -3.31
N LYS A 192 27.00 6.47 -3.01
CA LYS A 192 26.76 5.36 -3.95
C LYS A 192 25.58 5.61 -4.88
N VAL A 193 24.49 6.20 -4.38
CA VAL A 193 23.24 6.36 -5.13
C VAL A 193 23.23 7.68 -5.91
N ILE A 194 23.56 8.78 -5.25
CA ILE A 194 23.59 10.12 -5.88
C ILE A 194 25.02 10.49 -6.33
N ASN A 195 26.01 9.70 -5.94
CA ASN A 195 27.43 9.99 -6.21
C ASN A 195 27.87 11.39 -5.73
N LEU A 196 27.39 11.80 -4.56
CA LEU A 196 27.84 13.02 -3.88
C LEU A 196 29.12 12.74 -3.12
N PRO A 197 29.96 13.78 -2.89
CA PRO A 197 31.09 13.67 -1.95
C PRO A 197 30.61 13.16 -0.59
N ALA A 198 31.38 12.28 0.03
CA ALA A 198 31.01 11.64 1.30
C ALA A 198 30.81 12.67 2.45
N GLU A 199 31.53 13.80 2.37
CA GLU A 199 31.45 14.92 3.31
C GLU A 199 30.31 15.91 3.03
N PHE A 200 29.53 15.74 1.92
CA PHE A 200 28.44 16.65 1.60
C PHE A 200 27.32 16.54 2.63
N PRO A 201 26.95 17.66 3.30
CA PRO A 201 25.96 17.66 4.37
C PRO A 201 24.54 17.64 3.77
N PHE A 202 24.06 16.47 3.40
CA PHE A 202 22.78 16.31 2.70
C PHE A 202 21.56 16.69 3.56
N GLY A 203 21.54 16.30 4.82
CA GLY A 203 20.48 16.70 5.75
C GLY A 203 20.46 18.22 5.95
N GLY A 204 19.31 18.84 5.66
CA GLY A 204 19.15 20.30 5.72
C GLY A 204 19.71 21.06 4.51
N SER A 205 20.09 20.37 3.43
CA SER A 205 20.38 20.99 2.13
C SER A 205 19.10 21.34 1.39
N ASP A 206 19.19 22.24 0.40
CA ASP A 206 18.18 22.46 -0.62
C ASP A 206 18.66 21.85 -1.93
N VAL A 207 17.81 21.08 -2.62
CA VAL A 207 18.13 20.46 -3.89
C VAL A 207 17.14 20.96 -4.95
N VAL A 208 17.66 21.38 -6.09
CA VAL A 208 16.84 21.81 -7.23
C VAL A 208 17.24 21.03 -8.46
N TYR A 209 16.27 20.36 -9.08
CA TYR A 209 16.41 19.81 -10.43
C TYR A 209 15.66 20.71 -11.39
N GLU A 210 16.33 21.19 -12.42
CA GLU A 210 15.75 22.12 -13.39
C GLU A 210 16.25 21.88 -14.80
N GLY A 211 15.40 22.21 -15.77
CA GLY A 211 15.68 22.09 -17.19
C GLY A 211 14.40 22.06 -18.00
N GLU A 212 14.43 21.39 -19.15
CA GLU A 212 13.26 21.26 -20.02
C GLU A 212 13.03 19.79 -20.37
N ILE A 213 11.76 19.42 -20.58
CA ILE A 213 11.34 18.13 -21.12
C ILE A 213 10.64 18.35 -22.48
N GLU A 214 10.89 17.45 -23.44
CA GLU A 214 10.28 17.46 -24.78
C GLU A 214 9.65 16.09 -25.04
N PRO A 215 8.30 15.98 -25.07
CA PRO A 215 7.62 14.72 -25.36
C PRO A 215 7.66 14.38 -26.84
N ALA A 216 7.73 13.09 -27.18
CA ALA A 216 7.65 12.61 -28.55
C ALA A 216 6.20 12.53 -29.08
N GLU A 217 5.22 12.51 -28.21
CA GLU A 217 3.80 12.41 -28.52
C GLU A 217 2.99 13.41 -27.69
N SER A 218 1.77 13.74 -28.16
CA SER A 218 0.85 14.62 -27.43
C SER A 218 -0.12 13.79 -26.61
N GLY A 219 -0.50 14.29 -25.42
CA GLY A 219 -1.53 13.67 -24.60
C GLY A 219 -1.37 13.91 -23.12
N LEU A 220 -2.15 13.17 -22.32
CA LEU A 220 -2.13 13.25 -20.87
C LEU A 220 -1.07 12.32 -20.29
N PHE A 221 0.08 12.88 -19.95
CA PHE A 221 1.14 12.18 -19.23
C PHE A 221 0.80 12.08 -17.76
N ARG A 222 1.02 10.89 -17.16
CA ARG A 222 0.79 10.63 -15.75
C ARG A 222 2.11 10.45 -15.04
N PHE A 223 2.31 11.26 -14.02
CA PHE A 223 3.53 11.28 -13.23
C PHE A 223 3.30 10.62 -11.85
N ILE A 224 4.33 9.99 -11.34
CA ILE A 224 4.42 9.56 -9.96
C ILE A 224 5.66 10.18 -9.32
N LEU A 225 5.44 10.91 -8.22
CA LEU A 225 6.47 11.47 -7.37
C LEU A 225 6.61 10.60 -6.13
N TYR A 226 7.75 9.95 -5.98
CA TYR A 226 8.12 9.21 -4.78
C TYR A 226 9.07 10.06 -3.94
N TYR A 227 8.73 10.35 -2.69
CA TYR A 227 9.48 11.36 -1.94
C TYR A 227 9.42 11.20 -0.41
N ALA A 228 10.47 11.72 0.24
CA ALA A 228 10.53 12.08 1.64
C ALA A 228 11.25 13.42 1.79
N GLY A 229 10.93 14.20 2.83
CA GLY A 229 11.27 15.61 2.94
C GLY A 229 10.21 16.51 2.29
N TYR A 230 10.54 17.75 2.03
CA TYR A 230 9.64 18.74 1.40
C TYR A 230 9.85 18.77 -0.10
N MET A 231 8.76 18.72 -0.85
CA MET A 231 8.79 18.69 -2.32
C MET A 231 7.81 19.68 -2.95
N LYS A 232 8.23 20.28 -4.08
CA LYS A 232 7.38 21.00 -5.03
C LYS A 232 7.76 20.62 -6.45
N VAL A 233 6.79 20.56 -7.36
CA VAL A 233 7.04 20.31 -8.78
C VAL A 233 6.34 21.38 -9.62
N TYR A 234 7.09 21.93 -10.57
CA TYR A 234 6.59 22.88 -11.56
C TYR A 234 6.81 22.28 -12.95
N ILE A 235 5.78 22.34 -13.81
CA ILE A 235 5.85 21.99 -15.23
C ILE A 235 5.21 23.13 -16.03
N ASP A 236 5.87 23.57 -17.07
CA ASP A 236 5.48 24.74 -17.89
C ASP A 236 5.26 26.01 -17.02
N ASN A 237 6.09 26.18 -15.98
CA ASN A 237 6.03 27.23 -14.97
C ASN A 237 4.78 27.20 -14.07
N GLU A 238 3.92 26.19 -14.20
CA GLU A 238 2.79 25.99 -13.30
C GLU A 238 3.18 25.10 -12.13
N LEU A 239 2.72 25.44 -10.92
CA LEU A 239 2.91 24.64 -9.71
C LEU A 239 1.94 23.44 -9.74
N VAL A 240 2.38 22.33 -10.33
CA VAL A 240 1.56 21.10 -10.48
C VAL A 240 1.52 20.25 -9.22
N VAL A 241 2.56 20.33 -8.39
CA VAL A 241 2.58 19.72 -7.04
C VAL A 241 2.91 20.82 -6.03
N PRO A 242 1.93 21.27 -5.23
CA PRO A 242 2.15 22.22 -4.15
C PRO A 242 3.04 21.60 -3.08
N GLU A 243 3.60 22.45 -2.18
CA GLU A 243 4.50 21.96 -1.15
C GLU A 243 3.87 20.81 -0.35
N ARG A 244 4.56 19.67 -0.37
CA ARG A 244 4.19 18.46 0.36
C ARG A 244 5.37 18.01 1.21
N TRP A 245 5.06 17.43 2.34
CA TRP A 245 6.05 16.84 3.24
C TRP A 245 5.73 15.39 3.54
N ARG A 246 6.77 14.55 3.59
CA ARG A 246 6.70 13.18 4.07
C ARG A 246 7.91 12.83 4.91
N THR A 247 7.66 12.07 5.96
CA THR A 247 8.73 11.44 6.72
C THR A 247 9.33 10.26 5.95
N ALA A 248 10.60 10.00 6.16
CA ALA A 248 11.28 8.84 5.55
C ALA A 248 10.75 7.48 6.03
N TRP A 249 10.16 7.42 7.22
CA TRP A 249 9.55 6.21 7.77
C TRP A 249 8.27 5.80 7.06
N ASN A 250 7.68 6.72 6.35
CA ASN A 250 6.46 6.54 5.61
C ASN A 250 6.57 7.24 4.26
N PRO A 251 7.48 6.78 3.39
CA PRO A 251 7.60 7.33 2.05
C PRO A 251 6.28 7.11 1.32
N ASN A 252 5.88 8.10 0.53
CA ASN A 252 4.65 8.01 -0.22
C ASN A 252 4.84 8.45 -1.65
N SER A 253 3.97 7.91 -2.51
CA SER A 253 3.85 8.32 -3.89
C SER A 253 2.72 9.33 -4.03
N TYR A 254 2.97 10.42 -4.75
CA TYR A 254 1.95 11.37 -5.18
C TYR A 254 1.81 11.31 -6.69
N LYS A 255 0.58 11.10 -7.17
CA LYS A 255 0.28 10.99 -8.60
C LYS A 255 -0.36 12.28 -9.10
N PHE A 256 0.04 12.72 -10.27
CA PHE A 256 -0.55 13.88 -10.96
C PHE A 256 -0.44 13.68 -12.46
N ALA A 257 -1.16 14.47 -13.24
CA ALA A 257 -1.16 14.35 -14.70
C ALA A 257 -1.10 15.72 -15.36
N VAL A 258 -0.40 15.80 -16.49
CA VAL A 258 -0.21 17.02 -17.28
C VAL A 258 -0.40 16.70 -18.74
N ASN A 259 -1.17 17.53 -19.46
CA ASN A 259 -1.25 17.49 -20.91
C ASN A 259 -0.02 18.15 -21.53
N LEU A 260 0.70 17.43 -22.38
CA LEU A 260 1.87 17.93 -23.10
C LEU A 260 1.69 17.74 -24.61
N GLU A 261 2.36 18.60 -25.39
CA GLU A 261 2.32 18.58 -26.86
C GLU A 261 3.62 18.04 -27.44
N ALA A 262 3.53 17.14 -28.42
CA ALA A 262 4.69 16.56 -29.11
C ALA A 262 5.65 17.62 -29.63
N GLY A 263 6.92 17.47 -29.36
CA GLY A 263 8.00 18.36 -29.82
C GLY A 263 8.02 19.72 -29.14
N LYS A 264 7.10 20.04 -28.24
CA LYS A 264 7.14 21.29 -27.47
C LYS A 264 8.00 21.11 -26.23
N ARG A 265 9.06 21.88 -26.10
CA ARG A 265 9.85 21.95 -24.88
C ARG A 265 9.10 22.72 -23.80
N VAL A 266 9.01 22.15 -22.63
CA VAL A 266 8.41 22.78 -21.45
C VAL A 266 9.37 22.75 -20.28
N PRO A 267 9.48 23.84 -19.49
CA PRO A 267 10.30 23.88 -18.29
C PRO A 267 9.80 22.86 -17.25
N LEU A 268 10.75 22.14 -16.65
CA LEU A 268 10.55 21.29 -15.49
C LEU A 268 11.44 21.81 -14.35
N LYS A 269 10.85 22.01 -13.17
CA LYS A 269 11.59 22.32 -11.95
C LYS A 269 11.05 21.50 -10.78
N ILE A 270 11.96 20.89 -10.01
CA ILE A 270 11.67 20.17 -8.78
C ILE A 270 12.48 20.84 -7.66
N GLU A 271 11.79 21.26 -6.62
CA GLU A 271 12.40 21.74 -5.39
C GLU A 271 12.29 20.65 -4.32
N TRP A 272 13.40 20.17 -3.82
CA TRP A 272 13.46 19.14 -2.80
C TRP A 272 14.32 19.59 -1.61
N LYS A 273 13.74 19.46 -0.43
CA LYS A 273 14.45 19.74 0.82
C LYS A 273 14.46 18.49 1.68
N PRO A 274 15.55 17.71 1.67
CA PRO A 274 15.76 16.63 2.62
C PRO A 274 15.77 17.17 4.04
N ASP A 275 14.95 16.63 4.93
CA ASP A 275 14.83 17.12 6.32
C ASP A 275 15.45 16.16 7.35
N ALA A 276 15.94 15.02 6.91
CA ALA A 276 16.56 14.01 7.76
C ALA A 276 17.71 13.29 7.06
N GLY A 277 18.40 12.43 7.80
CA GLY A 277 19.45 11.56 7.24
C GLY A 277 18.94 10.50 6.26
N VAL A 278 17.65 10.17 6.31
CA VAL A 278 16.96 9.30 5.36
C VAL A 278 16.04 10.16 4.51
N SER A 279 16.14 10.05 3.20
CA SER A 279 15.31 10.83 2.28
C SER A 279 15.16 10.12 0.94
N TYR A 280 14.14 10.53 0.17
CA TYR A 280 13.82 9.93 -1.13
C TYR A 280 13.44 11.02 -2.12
N CYS A 281 13.81 10.85 -3.37
CA CYS A 281 13.36 11.71 -4.47
C CYS A 281 13.33 10.90 -5.76
N GLY A 282 12.16 10.75 -6.36
CA GLY A 282 12.00 10.12 -7.66
C GLY A 282 10.82 10.71 -8.40
N LEU A 283 10.99 11.02 -9.68
CA LEU A 283 9.91 11.38 -10.57
C LEU A 283 9.94 10.47 -11.78
N ARG A 284 8.85 9.73 -11.97
CA ARG A 284 8.65 8.83 -13.10
C ARG A 284 7.38 9.18 -13.84
N VAL A 285 7.20 8.63 -15.02
CA VAL A 285 6.10 8.99 -15.90
C VAL A 285 5.56 7.80 -16.69
N LEU A 286 4.26 7.82 -16.98
CA LEU A 286 3.60 6.99 -17.98
C LEU A 286 3.27 7.83 -19.20
N SER A 287 3.60 7.30 -20.39
CA SER A 287 3.17 7.83 -21.67
C SER A 287 1.65 7.81 -21.81
N PRO A 288 1.06 8.74 -22.56
CA PRO A 288 -0.38 8.76 -22.83
C PRO A 288 -0.89 7.44 -23.41
N VAL A 289 -2.14 7.16 -23.14
CA VAL A 289 -2.95 6.16 -23.85
C VAL A 289 -4.26 6.80 -24.24
N ALA A 290 -4.94 6.23 -25.22
CA ALA A 290 -6.25 6.73 -25.63
C ALA A 290 -7.23 6.73 -24.44
N ASP A 291 -8.09 7.75 -24.37
CA ASP A 291 -9.05 7.90 -23.27
C ASP A 291 -9.95 6.66 -23.11
N GLU A 292 -10.30 6.02 -24.20
CA GLU A 292 -11.11 4.80 -24.21
C GLU A 292 -10.39 3.66 -23.46
N GLU A 293 -9.10 3.48 -23.68
CA GLU A 293 -8.29 2.48 -22.98
C GLU A 293 -8.05 2.89 -21.52
N GLN A 294 -7.79 4.15 -21.28
CA GLN A 294 -7.52 4.67 -19.94
C GLN A 294 -8.71 4.55 -19.00
N ASN A 295 -9.92 4.69 -19.54
CA ASN A 295 -11.16 4.66 -18.76
C ASN A 295 -11.73 3.24 -18.56
N LYS A 296 -11.09 2.20 -19.13
CA LYS A 296 -11.49 0.82 -18.88
C LYS A 296 -11.25 0.43 -17.41
N LEU A 297 -12.20 -0.28 -16.83
CA LEU A 297 -12.00 -0.95 -15.56
C LEU A 297 -11.06 -2.13 -15.80
N SER A 298 -9.97 -2.21 -15.07
CA SER A 298 -9.01 -3.29 -15.26
C SER A 298 -8.35 -3.69 -13.94
N TRP A 299 -8.15 -4.99 -13.80
CA TRP A 299 -7.43 -5.62 -12.69
C TRP A 299 -6.23 -6.39 -13.23
N TRP A 300 -5.14 -6.32 -12.50
CA TRP A 300 -3.92 -7.05 -12.77
C TRP A 300 -3.43 -7.73 -11.50
N GLY A 301 -2.94 -8.96 -11.62
CA GLY A 301 -2.31 -9.70 -10.52
C GLY A 301 -0.94 -10.23 -10.93
N GLU A 302 0.03 -10.09 -10.05
CA GLU A 302 1.43 -10.43 -10.33
C GLU A 302 1.62 -11.93 -10.58
N MET A 303 1.05 -12.78 -9.71
CA MET A 303 1.20 -14.21 -9.78
C MET A 303 -0.03 -14.92 -9.24
N GLN A 304 -0.82 -15.52 -10.13
CA GLN A 304 -2.06 -16.22 -9.84
C GLN A 304 -2.20 -17.44 -10.73
N ASN A 305 -3.11 -18.35 -10.37
CA ASN A 305 -3.44 -19.52 -11.20
C ASN A 305 -4.80 -19.37 -11.91
N GLU A 306 -5.56 -18.35 -11.52
CA GLU A 306 -6.91 -18.10 -12.01
C GLU A 306 -7.25 -16.62 -11.95
N ILE A 307 -8.29 -16.22 -12.64
CA ILE A 307 -8.98 -14.95 -12.49
C ILE A 307 -10.24 -15.22 -11.70
N ASP A 308 -10.32 -14.68 -10.47
CA ASP A 308 -11.50 -14.77 -9.61
C ASP A 308 -11.96 -13.37 -9.22
N TYR A 309 -13.23 -13.10 -9.44
CA TYR A 309 -13.87 -11.86 -9.01
C TYR A 309 -15.35 -12.05 -8.71
N TYR A 310 -15.86 -11.22 -7.81
CA TYR A 310 -17.29 -11.19 -7.49
C TYR A 310 -17.88 -9.91 -8.01
N PHE A 311 -19.00 -10.04 -8.73
CA PHE A 311 -19.81 -8.92 -9.17
C PHE A 311 -20.98 -8.75 -8.21
N VAL A 312 -21.18 -7.55 -7.69
CA VAL A 312 -22.27 -7.20 -6.77
C VAL A 312 -23.12 -6.11 -7.41
N TYR A 313 -24.44 -6.25 -7.33
CA TYR A 313 -25.41 -5.29 -7.87
C TYR A 313 -26.46 -4.97 -6.83
N GLY A 314 -26.95 -3.73 -6.81
CA GLY A 314 -27.99 -3.26 -5.88
C GLY A 314 -28.80 -2.12 -6.47
N ASP A 315 -29.86 -1.73 -5.77
CA ASP A 315 -30.69 -0.58 -6.14
C ASP A 315 -29.95 0.75 -5.87
N ASP A 316 -29.06 0.73 -4.91
CA ASP A 316 -28.19 1.85 -4.55
C ASP A 316 -26.79 1.38 -4.06
N MET A 317 -25.91 2.31 -3.70
CA MET A 317 -24.57 2.00 -3.20
C MET A 317 -24.58 1.28 -1.85
N ASP A 318 -25.58 1.50 -1.00
CA ASP A 318 -25.69 0.83 0.31
C ASP A 318 -25.98 -0.66 0.12
N ASP A 319 -26.81 -1.01 -0.86
CA ASP A 319 -27.07 -2.40 -1.24
C ASP A 319 -25.81 -3.07 -1.78
N VAL A 320 -25.00 -2.36 -2.59
CA VAL A 320 -23.72 -2.86 -3.08
C VAL A 320 -22.76 -3.14 -1.91
N ILE A 321 -22.67 -2.25 -0.94
CA ILE A 321 -21.86 -2.45 0.27
C ILE A 321 -22.42 -3.60 1.12
N SER A 322 -23.74 -3.74 1.21
CA SER A 322 -24.38 -4.85 1.91
C SER A 322 -24.03 -6.20 1.25
N GLY A 323 -24.05 -6.25 -0.08
CA GLY A 323 -23.62 -7.42 -0.86
C GLY A 323 -22.14 -7.75 -0.62
N TYR A 324 -21.26 -6.75 -0.65
CA TYR A 324 -19.85 -6.92 -0.28
C TYR A 324 -19.69 -7.49 1.15
N ARG A 325 -20.48 -7.00 2.12
CA ARG A 325 -20.45 -7.52 3.50
C ARG A 325 -21.03 -8.95 3.60
N THR A 326 -21.85 -9.35 2.67
CA THR A 326 -22.31 -10.76 2.57
C THR A 326 -21.16 -11.68 2.15
N LEU A 327 -20.30 -11.23 1.24
CA LEU A 327 -19.11 -11.97 0.79
C LEU A 327 -18.00 -12.00 1.85
N THR A 328 -17.70 -10.85 2.47
CA THR A 328 -16.54 -10.67 3.35
C THR A 328 -16.84 -10.82 4.84
N GLY A 329 -18.11 -10.99 5.20
CA GLY A 329 -18.56 -11.07 6.58
C GLY A 329 -19.04 -9.73 7.14
N LYS A 330 -19.91 -9.80 8.15
CA LYS A 330 -20.50 -8.61 8.80
C LYS A 330 -19.48 -7.90 9.70
N SER A 331 -19.53 -6.58 9.72
CA SER A 331 -18.76 -5.79 10.67
C SER A 331 -19.23 -6.05 12.11
N GLN A 332 -18.29 -6.18 13.02
CA GLN A 332 -18.58 -6.26 14.45
C GLN A 332 -18.87 -4.86 15.01
N ILE A 333 -19.80 -4.77 15.93
CA ILE A 333 -20.03 -3.54 16.68
C ILE A 333 -18.87 -3.38 17.66
N MET A 334 -18.12 -2.28 17.51
CA MET A 334 -17.01 -1.97 18.40
C MET A 334 -17.52 -1.68 19.83
N PRO A 335 -16.82 -2.11 20.88
CA PRO A 335 -17.17 -1.72 22.24
C PRO A 335 -17.02 -0.21 22.44
N LYS A 336 -17.84 0.35 23.34
CA LYS A 336 -17.88 1.81 23.54
C LYS A 336 -16.51 2.41 23.88
N TRP A 337 -15.69 1.72 24.68
CA TRP A 337 -14.36 2.19 25.05
C TRP A 337 -13.40 2.30 23.87
N ALA A 338 -13.59 1.49 22.81
CA ALA A 338 -12.78 1.57 21.59
C ALA A 338 -13.07 2.83 20.77
N MET A 339 -14.20 3.49 21.01
CA MET A 339 -14.56 4.77 20.38
C MET A 339 -14.02 5.99 21.15
N GLY A 340 -13.34 5.76 22.28
CA GLY A 340 -12.76 6.81 23.12
C GLY A 340 -11.34 7.19 22.70
N TYR A 341 -10.64 7.91 23.59
CA TYR A 341 -9.28 8.38 23.32
C TYR A 341 -8.23 7.27 23.55
N TRP A 342 -7.34 7.14 22.61
CA TRP A 342 -6.20 6.21 22.59
C TRP A 342 -4.89 6.97 22.77
N GLN A 343 -4.22 6.78 23.90
CA GLN A 343 -2.89 7.32 24.12
C GLN A 343 -1.84 6.31 23.65
N SER A 344 -1.14 6.67 22.62
CA SER A 344 0.00 5.93 22.07
C SER A 344 1.23 6.83 21.94
N ARG A 345 2.39 6.22 21.96
CA ARG A 345 3.67 6.80 21.53
C ARG A 345 4.50 5.67 20.93
N GLU A 346 5.54 5.99 20.16
CA GLU A 346 6.36 5.00 19.48
C GLU A 346 6.71 3.83 20.40
N LYS A 347 7.12 4.13 21.65
CA LYS A 347 7.14 3.13 22.72
C LYS A 347 7.23 3.73 24.12
N TYR A 348 6.64 3.03 25.06
CA TYR A 348 6.92 3.17 26.47
C TYR A 348 8.05 2.20 26.81
N ASN A 349 9.07 2.66 27.52
CA ASN A 349 10.23 1.85 27.81
C ASN A 349 10.06 0.98 29.06
N THR A 350 9.20 1.41 29.98
CA THR A 350 9.00 0.72 31.25
C THR A 350 7.53 0.66 31.67
N ARG A 351 7.23 -0.28 32.58
CA ARG A 351 5.94 -0.37 33.27
C ARG A 351 5.54 0.96 33.93
N GLU A 352 6.51 1.64 34.58
CA GLU A 352 6.27 2.89 35.29
C GLU A 352 5.86 4.01 34.33
N GLU A 353 6.46 4.08 33.14
CA GLU A 353 6.07 5.05 32.13
C GLU A 353 4.61 4.84 31.67
N VAL A 354 4.19 3.60 31.46
CA VAL A 354 2.80 3.27 31.10
C VAL A 354 1.84 3.72 32.21
N LEU A 355 2.10 3.28 33.43
CA LEU A 355 1.20 3.55 34.56
C LEU A 355 1.16 5.02 34.94
N SER A 356 2.31 5.70 34.97
CA SER A 356 2.38 7.14 35.29
C SER A 356 1.68 8.00 34.24
N THR A 357 1.79 7.64 32.96
CA THR A 357 1.09 8.34 31.89
C THR A 357 -0.43 8.26 32.09
N LEU A 358 -0.99 7.08 32.27
CA LEU A 358 -2.43 6.93 32.50
C LEU A 358 -2.88 7.63 33.78
N LYS A 359 -2.11 7.53 34.85
CA LYS A 359 -2.37 8.20 36.11
C LYS A 359 -2.40 9.71 35.95
N GLU A 360 -1.44 10.30 35.22
CA GLU A 360 -1.41 11.75 34.98
C GLU A 360 -2.65 12.25 34.23
N PHE A 361 -3.14 11.50 33.21
CA PHE A 361 -4.41 11.80 32.57
C PHE A 361 -5.57 11.85 33.58
N ARG A 362 -5.64 10.87 34.51
CA ARG A 362 -6.66 10.83 35.56
C ARG A 362 -6.55 11.99 36.54
N GLU A 363 -5.35 12.28 37.01
CA GLU A 363 -5.09 13.39 37.94
C GLU A 363 -5.42 14.77 37.33
N ARG A 364 -5.14 14.95 36.04
CA ARG A 364 -5.50 16.14 35.29
C ARG A 364 -6.96 16.20 34.85
N GLN A 365 -7.73 15.17 35.13
CA GLN A 365 -9.14 15.02 34.69
C GLN A 365 -9.30 15.10 33.16
N ILE A 366 -8.31 14.64 32.42
CA ILE A 366 -8.38 14.53 30.96
C ILE A 366 -8.98 13.16 30.64
N PRO A 367 -10.07 13.09 29.85
CA PRO A 367 -10.66 11.82 29.44
C PRO A 367 -9.69 10.96 28.64
N ILE A 368 -9.60 9.70 29.02
CA ILE A 368 -8.81 8.67 28.30
C ILE A 368 -9.45 7.30 28.55
N ASP A 369 -9.51 6.50 27.52
CA ASP A 369 -10.07 5.15 27.58
C ASP A 369 -8.98 4.07 27.39
N ASN A 370 -8.00 4.35 26.52
CA ASN A 370 -7.06 3.33 26.08
C ASN A 370 -5.61 3.81 26.15
N ILE A 371 -4.71 2.93 26.55
CA ILE A 371 -3.26 3.11 26.43
C ILE A 371 -2.68 1.99 25.57
N VAL A 372 -1.70 2.32 24.73
CA VAL A 372 -1.09 1.42 23.78
C VAL A 372 0.37 1.17 24.15
N ILE A 373 0.74 -0.09 24.28
CA ILE A 373 2.14 -0.51 24.34
C ILE A 373 2.55 -0.96 22.93
N ASP A 374 3.39 -0.15 22.32
CA ASP A 374 3.94 -0.37 20.98
C ASP A 374 5.11 -1.38 21.02
N TRP A 375 5.87 -1.49 19.96
CA TRP A 375 6.94 -2.45 19.77
C TRP A 375 8.04 -2.39 20.86
N LEU A 376 8.88 -3.45 20.92
CA LEU A 376 10.03 -3.59 21.81
C LEU A 376 9.67 -3.60 23.32
N HIS A 377 8.51 -4.13 23.71
CA HIS A 377 8.22 -4.45 25.11
C HIS A 377 8.87 -5.77 25.55
N TRP A 378 9.36 -6.58 24.62
CA TRP A 378 10.18 -7.78 24.79
C TRP A 378 11.66 -7.44 24.94
N LYS A 379 12.49 -8.44 25.29
CA LYS A 379 13.95 -8.30 25.26
C LYS A 379 14.41 -8.01 23.84
N GLN A 380 15.43 -7.15 23.69
CA GLN A 380 15.90 -6.65 22.38
C GLN A 380 16.20 -7.76 21.36
N ASP A 381 16.70 -8.91 21.82
CA ASP A 381 17.09 -10.08 21.00
C ASP A 381 15.98 -11.14 20.89
N SER A 382 14.74 -10.84 21.36
CA SER A 382 13.68 -11.83 21.53
C SER A 382 12.38 -11.44 20.83
N TRP A 383 12.45 -10.78 19.69
CA TRP A 383 11.27 -10.45 18.89
C TRP A 383 10.50 -11.73 18.51
N GLY A 384 9.21 -11.77 18.82
CA GLY A 384 8.35 -12.94 18.62
C GLY A 384 8.31 -13.93 19.79
N SER A 385 8.98 -13.65 20.93
CA SER A 385 8.87 -14.47 22.14
C SER A 385 7.49 -14.38 22.80
N HIS A 386 6.71 -13.33 22.48
CA HIS A 386 5.44 -12.98 23.13
C HIS A 386 5.57 -12.86 24.66
N GLU A 387 6.67 -12.30 25.13
CA GLU A 387 6.96 -12.08 26.54
C GLU A 387 7.37 -10.63 26.78
N PHE A 388 6.99 -10.10 27.93
CA PHE A 388 7.52 -8.82 28.38
C PHE A 388 8.96 -8.98 28.88
N ASP A 389 9.79 -7.98 28.63
CA ASP A 389 11.10 -7.88 29.26
C ASP A 389 10.95 -7.69 30.77
N PRO A 390 11.38 -8.66 31.60
CA PRO A 390 11.13 -8.64 33.04
C PRO A 390 11.85 -7.51 33.77
N GLU A 391 12.92 -6.93 33.20
CA GLU A 391 13.63 -5.82 33.81
C GLU A 391 12.87 -4.51 33.61
N ARG A 392 12.31 -4.32 32.42
CA ARG A 392 11.58 -3.09 32.05
C ARG A 392 10.10 -3.14 32.41
N PHE A 393 9.50 -4.31 32.36
CA PHE A 393 8.09 -4.56 32.66
C PHE A 393 7.93 -5.68 33.69
N PRO A 394 8.43 -5.46 34.93
CA PRO A 394 8.19 -6.44 36.00
C PRO A 394 6.70 -6.54 36.33
N ASP A 395 6.22 -7.74 36.64
CA ASP A 395 4.81 -8.01 36.95
C ASP A 395 3.83 -7.45 35.92
N PRO A 396 3.86 -7.96 34.66
CA PRO A 396 2.98 -7.44 33.60
C PRO A 396 1.50 -7.66 33.91
N LYS A 397 1.14 -8.72 34.67
CA LYS A 397 -0.25 -8.93 35.15
C LYS A 397 -0.70 -7.79 36.05
N GLY A 398 0.08 -7.43 37.05
CA GLY A 398 -0.22 -6.33 37.96
C GLY A 398 -0.22 -4.97 37.26
N MET A 399 0.54 -4.80 36.16
CA MET A 399 0.46 -3.62 35.31
C MET A 399 -0.92 -3.54 34.66
N VAL A 400 -1.39 -4.59 34.01
CA VAL A 400 -2.72 -4.63 33.37
C VAL A 400 -3.83 -4.42 34.36
N ASP A 401 -3.77 -5.09 35.53
CA ASP A 401 -4.75 -4.92 36.61
C ASP A 401 -4.80 -3.45 37.09
N SER A 402 -3.65 -2.79 37.19
CA SER A 402 -3.58 -1.36 37.54
C SER A 402 -4.21 -0.44 36.47
N ILE A 403 -4.01 -0.75 35.21
CA ILE A 403 -4.66 -0.04 34.08
C ILE A 403 -6.18 -0.20 34.21
N HIS A 404 -6.67 -1.41 34.42
CA HIS A 404 -8.10 -1.69 34.58
C HIS A 404 -8.68 -1.00 35.83
N ALA A 405 -7.95 -0.98 36.95
CA ALA A 405 -8.37 -0.28 38.18
C ALA A 405 -8.52 1.23 37.96
N MET A 406 -7.77 1.80 37.01
CA MET A 406 -7.91 3.19 36.56
C MET A 406 -8.95 3.36 35.45
N ASN A 407 -9.82 2.39 35.19
CA ASN A 407 -10.78 2.38 34.06
C ASN A 407 -10.12 2.58 32.68
N GLY A 408 -8.91 2.12 32.51
CA GLY A 408 -8.22 2.09 31.23
C GLY A 408 -8.35 0.74 30.53
N ARG A 409 -8.04 0.69 29.24
CA ARG A 409 -7.90 -0.53 28.46
C ARG A 409 -6.50 -0.56 27.86
N LEU A 410 -5.97 -1.75 27.66
CA LEU A 410 -4.62 -1.95 27.09
C LEU A 410 -4.70 -2.59 25.70
N MET A 411 -4.11 -1.92 24.72
CA MET A 411 -3.72 -2.52 23.45
C MET A 411 -2.22 -2.81 23.47
N ILE A 412 -1.83 -3.96 22.93
CA ILE A 412 -0.43 -4.34 22.77
C ILE A 412 -0.11 -4.59 21.29
N SER A 413 1.04 -4.10 20.85
CA SER A 413 1.57 -4.38 19.52
C SER A 413 2.10 -5.81 19.45
N VAL A 414 1.66 -6.56 18.46
CA VAL A 414 2.14 -7.88 18.10
C VAL A 414 2.50 -7.91 16.62
N TRP A 415 3.57 -8.62 16.30
CA TRP A 415 4.07 -8.71 14.94
C TRP A 415 4.08 -10.17 14.48
N PRO A 416 3.84 -10.47 13.22
CA PRO A 416 4.01 -11.81 12.66
C PRO A 416 5.47 -12.15 12.39
N LYS A 417 6.41 -11.45 13.02
CA LYS A 417 7.86 -11.53 12.87
C LYS A 417 8.50 -12.23 14.07
N PHE A 418 9.48 -13.08 13.80
CA PHE A 418 10.20 -13.85 14.80
C PHE A 418 11.70 -13.83 14.56
N TYR A 419 12.49 -13.63 15.63
CA TYR A 419 13.93 -13.85 15.55
C TYR A 419 14.25 -15.35 15.60
N ALA A 420 15.22 -15.77 14.79
CA ALA A 420 15.63 -17.16 14.63
C ALA A 420 16.12 -17.82 15.94
N THR A 421 16.45 -17.02 16.95
CA THR A 421 16.85 -17.46 18.28
C THR A 421 15.69 -17.83 19.19
N THR A 422 14.46 -17.40 18.91
CA THR A 422 13.28 -17.63 19.76
C THR A 422 12.74 -19.03 19.61
N GLU A 423 12.16 -19.57 20.69
CA GLU A 423 11.51 -20.89 20.66
C GLU A 423 10.29 -20.88 19.72
N HIS A 424 9.54 -19.79 19.67
CA HIS A 424 8.41 -19.64 18.76
C HIS A 424 8.81 -19.70 17.29
N PHE A 425 9.95 -19.11 16.91
CA PHE A 425 10.50 -19.27 15.57
C PHE A 425 10.75 -20.74 15.25
N LYS A 426 11.45 -21.45 16.15
CA LYS A 426 11.80 -22.87 15.95
C LYS A 426 10.55 -23.73 15.79
N GLU A 427 9.50 -23.46 16.57
CA GLU A 427 8.24 -24.19 16.48
C GLU A 427 7.56 -24.02 15.11
N PHE A 428 7.61 -22.83 14.51
CA PHE A 428 7.13 -22.59 13.15
C PHE A 428 8.06 -23.23 12.10
N ASP A 429 9.35 -23.08 12.27
CA ASP A 429 10.37 -23.56 11.31
C ASP A 429 10.37 -25.09 11.17
N GLU A 430 10.24 -25.81 12.28
CA GLU A 430 10.11 -27.28 12.32
C GLU A 430 8.91 -27.79 11.52
N LYS A 431 7.86 -26.98 11.36
CA LYS A 431 6.65 -27.29 10.63
C LYS A 431 6.69 -26.80 9.16
N GLY A 432 7.75 -26.09 8.78
CA GLY A 432 7.89 -25.51 7.45
C GLY A 432 7.03 -24.25 7.23
N TRP A 433 6.62 -23.57 8.29
CA TRP A 433 5.73 -22.42 8.26
C TRP A 433 6.47 -21.07 8.39
N MET A 434 7.79 -21.04 8.23
CA MET A 434 8.58 -19.80 8.19
C MET A 434 9.03 -19.49 6.76
N TYR A 435 8.96 -18.21 6.37
CA TYR A 435 9.59 -17.75 5.13
C TYR A 435 11.11 -17.93 5.22
N GLN A 436 11.66 -18.72 4.29
CA GLN A 436 13.05 -19.15 4.36
C GLN A 436 14.02 -18.20 3.66
N GLN A 437 13.57 -17.38 2.72
CA GLN A 437 14.48 -16.59 1.88
C GLN A 437 15.30 -15.60 2.71
N ALA A 438 14.66 -14.83 3.61
CA ALA A 438 15.37 -13.89 4.48
C ALA A 438 16.44 -14.57 5.36
N ILE A 439 16.19 -15.81 5.79
CA ILE A 439 17.12 -16.62 6.58
C ILE A 439 18.30 -17.07 5.72
N LYS A 440 18.03 -17.59 4.50
CA LYS A 440 19.08 -18.03 3.54
C LYS A 440 20.00 -16.89 3.14
N ASP A 441 19.42 -15.72 2.90
CA ASP A 441 20.16 -14.52 2.51
C ASP A 441 20.82 -13.82 3.70
N SER A 442 20.63 -14.32 4.91
CA SER A 442 21.17 -13.75 6.15
C SER A 442 20.79 -12.27 6.36
N ILE A 443 19.54 -11.92 5.99
CA ILE A 443 19.03 -10.56 6.12
C ILE A 443 18.81 -10.26 7.60
N LYS A 444 19.51 -9.26 8.10
CA LYS A 444 19.38 -8.76 9.47
C LYS A 444 18.53 -7.52 9.50
N ASP A 445 17.80 -7.32 10.60
CA ASP A 445 17.06 -6.09 10.82
C ASP A 445 17.94 -4.94 11.35
N TRP A 446 17.30 -3.83 11.68
CA TRP A 446 17.95 -2.58 12.14
C TRP A 446 18.09 -2.48 13.67
N VAL A 447 17.58 -3.46 14.44
CA VAL A 447 17.53 -3.40 15.90
C VAL A 447 18.89 -3.80 16.48
N GLY A 448 19.47 -2.96 17.33
CA GLY A 448 20.75 -3.22 17.96
C GLY A 448 21.86 -3.57 16.96
N PRO A 449 22.50 -4.74 17.12
CA PRO A 449 23.53 -5.19 16.18
C PRO A 449 22.97 -5.77 14.87
N GLY A 450 21.64 -5.85 14.76
CA GLY A 450 20.93 -6.55 13.70
C GLY A 450 20.75 -8.04 14.00
N TYR A 451 19.50 -8.50 13.99
CA TYR A 451 19.11 -9.88 14.28
C TYR A 451 18.52 -10.56 13.06
N LEU A 452 18.84 -11.84 12.91
CA LEU A 452 18.27 -12.68 11.86
C LEU A 452 16.84 -13.09 12.27
N GLY A 453 15.88 -12.86 11.38
CA GLY A 453 14.50 -13.20 11.62
C GLY A 453 13.69 -13.29 10.33
N SER A 454 12.47 -13.78 10.45
CA SER A 454 11.53 -13.88 9.35
C SER A 454 10.08 -13.83 9.84
N PHE A 455 9.16 -13.94 8.90
CA PHE A 455 7.71 -13.94 9.12
C PHE A 455 7.17 -15.37 8.98
N TYR A 456 6.09 -15.68 9.70
CA TYR A 456 5.41 -16.96 9.52
C TYR A 456 4.47 -16.93 8.31
N ASP A 457 4.14 -18.10 7.78
CA ASP A 457 3.18 -18.24 6.67
C ASP A 457 1.74 -18.01 7.17
N ALA A 458 1.26 -16.80 7.04
CA ALA A 458 -0.10 -16.41 7.42
C ALA A 458 -1.19 -16.98 6.49
N TYR A 459 -0.83 -17.55 5.35
CA TYR A 459 -1.78 -18.23 4.46
C TYR A 459 -2.08 -19.66 4.90
N ASP A 460 -1.19 -20.30 5.66
CA ASP A 460 -1.47 -21.60 6.27
C ASP A 460 -2.40 -21.47 7.47
N ALA A 461 -3.51 -22.24 7.47
CA ALA A 461 -4.53 -22.17 8.51
C ALA A 461 -4.02 -22.67 9.87
N ASP A 462 -3.13 -23.66 9.90
CA ASP A 462 -2.60 -24.22 11.13
C ASP A 462 -1.46 -23.34 11.68
N ALA A 463 -0.70 -22.67 10.80
CA ALA A 463 0.24 -21.65 11.22
C ALA A 463 -0.48 -20.46 11.90
N ARG A 464 -1.62 -19.98 11.37
CA ARG A 464 -2.45 -18.96 12.05
C ARG A 464 -2.95 -19.41 13.43
N LYS A 465 -3.36 -20.67 13.58
CA LYS A 465 -3.77 -21.23 14.87
C LYS A 465 -2.61 -21.27 15.86
N LEU A 466 -1.41 -21.63 15.39
CA LEU A 466 -0.22 -21.63 16.22
C LEU A 466 0.14 -20.22 16.68
N PHE A 467 0.12 -19.23 15.78
CA PHE A 467 0.36 -17.83 16.14
C PHE A 467 -0.62 -17.35 17.23
N TRP A 468 -1.91 -17.60 17.03
CA TRP A 468 -2.90 -17.27 18.05
C TRP A 468 -2.66 -18.01 19.38
N LYS A 469 -2.32 -19.29 19.30
CA LYS A 469 -2.02 -20.09 20.51
C LYS A 469 -0.87 -19.50 21.32
N GLN A 470 0.21 -19.08 20.66
CA GLN A 470 1.35 -18.45 21.33
C GLN A 470 0.94 -17.15 22.04
N MET A 471 0.15 -16.30 21.39
CA MET A 471 -0.40 -15.09 22.03
C MET A 471 -1.37 -15.43 23.16
N GLN A 472 -2.23 -16.45 22.98
CA GLN A 472 -3.18 -16.90 23.97
C GLN A 472 -2.48 -17.45 25.23
N ASP A 473 -1.38 -18.14 25.08
CA ASP A 473 -0.65 -18.72 26.21
C ASP A 473 0.13 -17.66 27.00
N HIS A 474 0.61 -16.60 26.36
CA HIS A 474 1.51 -15.62 26.95
C HIS A 474 0.85 -14.29 27.34
N TYR A 475 0.08 -13.69 26.44
CA TYR A 475 -0.46 -12.34 26.65
C TYR A 475 -1.93 -12.34 27.10
N TYR A 476 -2.75 -13.23 26.56
CA TYR A 476 -4.18 -13.24 26.85
C TYR A 476 -4.49 -13.42 28.36
N PRO A 477 -3.77 -14.29 29.14
CA PRO A 477 -4.01 -14.44 30.56
C PRO A 477 -3.66 -13.21 31.40
N LEU A 478 -2.89 -12.27 30.85
CA LEU A 478 -2.58 -11.00 31.49
C LEU A 478 -3.79 -10.05 31.51
N GLY A 479 -4.79 -10.27 30.63
CA GLY A 479 -5.99 -9.45 30.52
C GLY A 479 -5.85 -8.32 29.49
N VAL A 480 -5.00 -8.48 28.46
CA VAL A 480 -4.90 -7.53 27.35
C VAL A 480 -6.24 -7.40 26.64
N ASP A 481 -6.69 -6.17 26.38
CA ASP A 481 -8.03 -5.87 25.85
C ASP A 481 -8.07 -5.82 24.32
N ALA A 482 -6.95 -5.48 23.67
CA ALA A 482 -6.89 -5.31 22.23
C ALA A 482 -5.50 -5.63 21.66
N TRP A 483 -5.47 -6.01 20.38
CA TRP A 483 -4.28 -6.40 19.63
C TRP A 483 -4.03 -5.43 18.48
N TRP A 484 -2.80 -4.93 18.38
CA TRP A 484 -2.31 -4.21 17.22
C TRP A 484 -1.44 -5.17 16.39
N MET A 485 -2.03 -5.71 15.31
CA MET A 485 -1.31 -6.55 14.35
C MET A 485 -0.49 -5.64 13.45
N ASP A 486 0.76 -5.40 13.83
CA ASP A 486 1.66 -4.49 13.16
C ASP A 486 2.53 -5.22 12.13
N ALA A 487 2.91 -4.53 11.05
CA ALA A 487 3.77 -5.01 9.97
C ALA A 487 3.35 -6.38 9.38
N SER A 488 2.05 -6.57 9.23
CA SER A 488 1.46 -7.77 8.63
C SER A 488 1.24 -7.60 7.12
#